data_daddc378471708c09b192de5a6a8eb6e
#
_entry.id   daddc378471708c09b192de5a6a8eb6e
#
_cell.length_a   1.000
_cell.length_b   1.000
_cell.length_c   1.000
_cell.angle_alpha   90.00
_cell.angle_beta   90.00
_cell.angle_gamma   90.00
#
_symmetry.space_group_name_H-M   'P 1'
#
loop_
_entity.id
_entity.type
_entity.pdbx_description
1 polymer ?
#
loop_
_entity_poly.entity_id
_entity_poly.type
_entity_poly.pdbx_seq_one_letter_code
_entity_poly.pdbx_strand_id
1 'polypeptide(L)'
;MKKIIVKSILDHYNLHPVIILDKDLDVKAKYIPEEDKVIIKDIPPEKTNPKDMFITVLHEAKHMLDARNLGISKFLKKYAQAGTVAVYCDKDYHDDNKWEIRAEKWAHKEYNGYWSEDREETKGA
;
A
#
# COMPACT_ATOMS: atom_id res chain seq x y z
N MET A 1 15.18 1.54 5.75
CA MET A 1 14.60 0.72 4.67
C MET A 1 15.38 0.91 3.39
N LYS A 2 15.48 -0.12 2.56
CA LYS A 2 16.19 0.00 1.28
C LYS A 2 15.20 0.15 0.13
N LYS A 3 15.43 1.13 -0.72
CA LYS A 3 14.58 1.41 -1.89
C LYS A 3 14.45 0.20 -2.82
N ILE A 4 15.51 -0.60 -2.97
CA ILE A 4 15.49 -1.80 -3.82
C ILE A 4 14.48 -2.84 -3.36
N ILE A 5 14.23 -2.95 -2.06
CA ILE A 5 13.24 -3.89 -1.52
C ILE A 5 11.84 -3.45 -1.93
N VAL A 6 11.55 -2.16 -1.81
CA VAL A 6 10.27 -1.59 -2.23
C VAL A 6 10.07 -1.81 -3.73
N LYS A 7 11.10 -1.51 -4.51
CA LYS A 7 11.07 -1.70 -5.96
C LYS A 7 10.80 -3.16 -6.33
N SER A 8 11.45 -4.11 -5.67
CA SER A 8 11.27 -5.54 -5.94
C SER A 8 9.84 -6.00 -5.71
N ILE A 9 9.22 -5.51 -4.64
CA ILE A 9 7.82 -5.85 -4.35
C ILE A 9 6.90 -5.27 -5.43
N LEU A 10 7.08 -4.01 -5.78
CA LEU A 10 6.25 -3.33 -6.78
C LEU A 10 6.45 -3.91 -8.20
N ASP A 11 7.67 -4.28 -8.55
CA ASP A 11 7.98 -4.91 -9.84
C ASP A 11 7.19 -6.20 -10.04
N HIS A 12 6.96 -6.95 -8.96
CA HIS A 12 6.17 -8.19 -9.02
C HIS A 12 4.76 -7.96 -9.57
N TYR A 13 4.19 -6.78 -9.30
CA TYR A 13 2.85 -6.41 -9.78
C TYR A 13 2.90 -5.53 -11.03
N ASN A 14 4.07 -5.41 -11.65
CA ASN A 14 4.30 -4.55 -12.82
C ASN A 14 3.95 -3.09 -12.52
N LEU A 15 4.39 -2.61 -11.37
CA LEU A 15 4.19 -1.23 -10.91
C LEU A 15 5.55 -0.53 -10.80
N HIS A 16 5.67 0.64 -11.43
CA HIS A 16 6.96 1.35 -11.53
C HIS A 16 6.81 2.84 -11.18
N PRO A 17 6.27 3.17 -10.00
CA PRO A 17 6.17 4.58 -9.59
C PRO A 17 7.54 5.12 -9.20
N VAL A 18 7.63 6.44 -9.08
CA VAL A 18 8.77 7.07 -8.40
C VAL A 18 8.68 6.71 -6.92
N ILE A 19 9.79 6.20 -6.36
CA ILE A 19 9.85 5.78 -4.96
C ILE A 19 10.68 6.78 -4.18
N ILE A 20 10.11 7.35 -3.12
CA ILE A 20 10.79 8.28 -2.23
C ILE A 20 10.75 7.72 -0.81
N LEU A 21 11.90 7.66 -0.16
CA LEU A 21 12.00 7.32 1.25
C LEU A 21 12.16 8.62 2.05
N ASP A 22 11.29 8.82 3.03
CA ASP A 22 11.26 10.05 3.82
C ASP A 22 11.16 9.70 5.30
N LYS A 23 12.24 9.99 6.05
CA LYS A 23 12.31 9.70 7.49
C LYS A 23 11.33 10.55 8.32
N ASP A 24 10.89 11.69 7.79
CA ASP A 24 10.03 12.65 8.49
C ASP A 24 8.55 12.51 8.12
N LEU A 25 8.21 11.50 7.31
CA LEU A 25 6.81 11.26 6.92
C LEU A 25 5.96 10.95 8.17
N ASP A 26 4.80 11.58 8.27
CA ASP A 26 3.90 11.45 9.42
C ASP A 26 2.98 10.22 9.35
N VAL A 27 2.99 9.52 8.24
CA VAL A 27 2.27 8.25 8.03
C VAL A 27 3.26 7.18 7.57
N LYS A 28 2.84 5.92 7.52
CA LYS A 28 3.73 4.84 7.08
C LYS A 28 4.09 4.96 5.61
N ALA A 29 3.14 5.32 4.78
CA ALA A 29 3.33 5.53 3.35
C ALA A 29 2.14 6.26 2.75
N LYS A 30 2.33 6.82 1.56
CA LYS A 30 1.22 7.38 0.78
C LYS A 30 1.55 7.30 -0.71
N TYR A 31 0.52 7.10 -1.52
CA TYR A 31 0.62 7.12 -2.96
C TYR A 31 -0.06 8.38 -3.51
N ILE A 32 0.60 9.05 -4.45
CA ILE A 32 0.08 10.24 -5.13
C ILE A 32 -0.18 9.86 -6.60
N PRO A 33 -1.43 9.52 -6.95
CA PRO A 33 -1.74 9.02 -8.29
C PRO A 33 -1.38 9.98 -9.42
N GLU A 34 -1.59 11.28 -9.21
CA GLU A 34 -1.34 12.30 -10.24
C GLU A 34 0.14 12.41 -10.60
N GLU A 35 1.03 12.04 -9.70
CA GLU A 35 2.47 12.09 -9.91
C GLU A 35 3.08 10.70 -10.10
N ASP A 36 2.28 9.65 -9.99
CA ASP A 36 2.73 8.27 -9.98
C ASP A 36 3.94 8.09 -9.04
N LYS A 37 3.76 8.53 -7.81
CA LYS A 37 4.81 8.60 -6.80
C LYS A 37 4.33 7.95 -5.50
N VAL A 38 5.17 7.10 -4.92
CA VAL A 38 4.94 6.54 -3.58
C VAL A 38 6.01 7.07 -2.64
N ILE A 39 5.57 7.59 -1.49
CA ILE A 39 6.45 8.06 -0.44
C ILE A 39 6.30 7.09 0.73
N ILE A 40 7.40 6.54 1.19
CA ILE A 40 7.41 5.54 2.26
C ILE A 40 8.28 6.05 3.39
N LYS A 41 7.79 5.90 4.62
CA LYS A 41 8.56 6.32 5.78
C LYS A 41 9.84 5.49 5.89
N ASP A 42 10.98 6.18 5.93
CA ASP A 42 12.27 5.55 6.07
C ASP A 42 12.53 5.22 7.53
N ILE A 43 12.37 3.95 7.88
CA ILE A 43 12.56 3.44 9.23
C ILE A 43 13.88 2.67 9.26
N PRO A 44 14.76 2.91 10.27
CA PRO A 44 16.01 2.16 10.37
C PRO A 44 15.78 0.65 10.39
N PRO A 45 16.67 -0.15 9.77
CA PRO A 45 16.50 -1.60 9.69
C PRO A 45 16.27 -2.28 11.05
N GLU A 46 16.95 -1.82 12.09
CA GLU A 46 16.82 -2.38 13.44
C GLU A 46 15.47 -2.11 14.08
N LYS A 47 14.70 -1.15 13.54
CA LYS A 47 13.36 -0.80 14.03
C LYS A 47 12.27 -1.26 13.06
N THR A 48 12.65 -1.93 11.97
CA THR A 48 11.72 -2.35 10.93
C THR A 48 11.23 -3.76 11.20
N ASN A 49 9.91 -3.93 11.29
CA ASN A 49 9.29 -5.25 11.27
C ASN A 49 9.09 -5.66 9.79
N PRO A 50 9.71 -6.76 9.32
CA PRO A 50 9.61 -7.15 7.91
C PRO A 50 8.17 -7.33 7.42
N LYS A 51 7.31 -7.96 8.22
CA LYS A 51 5.91 -8.15 7.85
C LYS A 51 5.20 -6.82 7.67
N ASP A 52 5.37 -5.88 8.60
CA ASP A 52 4.78 -4.54 8.51
C ASP A 52 5.25 -3.81 7.26
N MET A 53 6.53 -3.93 6.93
CA MET A 53 7.09 -3.30 5.74
C MET A 53 6.42 -3.85 4.47
N PHE A 54 6.33 -5.18 4.36
CA PHE A 54 5.65 -5.80 3.21
C PHE A 54 4.20 -5.36 3.10
N ILE A 55 3.45 -5.39 4.21
CA ILE A 55 2.04 -5.01 4.20
C ILE A 55 1.88 -3.53 3.83
N THR A 56 2.76 -2.65 4.33
CA THR A 56 2.72 -1.24 3.98
C THR A 56 2.91 -1.02 2.47
N VAL A 57 3.91 -1.67 1.88
CA VAL A 57 4.18 -1.56 0.44
C VAL A 57 3.04 -2.16 -0.37
N LEU A 58 2.54 -3.33 0.03
CA LEU A 58 1.42 -3.99 -0.65
C LEU A 58 0.13 -3.18 -0.58
N HIS A 59 -0.13 -2.52 0.54
CA HIS A 59 -1.27 -1.62 0.69
C HIS A 59 -1.23 -0.50 -0.39
N GLU A 60 -0.07 0.14 -0.54
CA GLU A 60 0.10 1.17 -1.55
C GLU A 60 0.03 0.60 -2.97
N ALA A 61 0.55 -0.61 -3.18
CA ALA A 61 0.45 -1.30 -4.47
C ALA A 61 -1.02 -1.49 -4.88
N LYS A 62 -1.91 -1.80 -3.94
CA LYS A 62 -3.34 -1.95 -4.25
C LYS A 62 -3.95 -0.64 -4.73
N HIS A 63 -3.59 0.49 -4.12
CA HIS A 63 -4.03 1.81 -4.61
C HIS A 63 -3.54 2.05 -6.04
N MET A 64 -2.30 1.68 -6.34
CA MET A 64 -1.76 1.82 -7.69
C MET A 64 -2.53 0.96 -8.70
N LEU A 65 -2.86 -0.28 -8.32
CA LEU A 65 -3.63 -1.18 -9.17
C LEU A 65 -5.05 -0.65 -9.39
N ASP A 66 -5.70 -0.15 -8.35
CA ASP A 66 -7.04 0.43 -8.46
C ASP A 66 -7.03 1.68 -9.35
N ALA A 67 -6.02 2.55 -9.19
CA ALA A 67 -5.87 3.74 -10.02
C ALA A 67 -5.62 3.38 -11.49
N ARG A 68 -4.80 2.34 -11.73
CA ARG A 68 -4.54 1.84 -13.09
C ARG A 68 -5.80 1.27 -13.74
N ASN A 69 -6.56 0.48 -12.98
CA ASN A 69 -7.76 -0.18 -13.51
C ASN A 69 -8.91 0.79 -13.78
N LEU A 70 -9.09 1.80 -12.92
CA LEU A 70 -10.17 2.77 -13.05
C LEU A 70 -9.79 4.00 -13.86
N GLY A 71 -8.50 4.30 -13.94
CA GLY A 71 -8.00 5.60 -14.36
C GLY A 71 -7.89 6.54 -13.17
N ILE A 72 -6.90 7.44 -13.19
CA ILE A 72 -6.57 8.30 -12.05
C ILE A 72 -7.74 9.17 -11.62
N SER A 73 -8.37 9.85 -12.59
CA SER A 73 -9.48 10.78 -12.30
C SER A 73 -10.66 10.06 -11.65
N LYS A 74 -11.04 8.90 -12.18
CA LYS A 74 -12.16 8.13 -11.65
C LYS A 74 -11.83 7.55 -10.28
N PHE A 75 -10.60 7.07 -10.08
CA PHE A 75 -10.15 6.56 -8.79
C PHE A 75 -10.24 7.65 -7.71
N LEU A 76 -9.71 8.85 -8.00
CA LEU A 76 -9.73 9.97 -7.05
C LEU A 76 -11.15 10.38 -6.69
N LYS A 77 -12.04 10.42 -7.68
CA LYS A 77 -13.45 10.75 -7.46
C LYS A 77 -14.12 9.73 -6.57
N LYS A 78 -13.92 8.44 -6.85
CA LYS A 78 -14.51 7.35 -6.05
C LYS A 78 -13.92 7.31 -4.64
N TYR A 79 -12.64 7.57 -4.51
CA TYR A 79 -11.98 7.65 -3.20
C TYR A 79 -12.59 8.77 -2.36
N ALA A 80 -12.73 9.97 -2.93
CA ALA A 80 -13.34 11.11 -2.24
C ALA A 80 -14.80 10.84 -1.86
N GLN A 81 -15.56 10.18 -2.73
CA GLN A 81 -16.94 9.80 -2.42
C GLN A 81 -17.00 8.84 -1.22
N ALA A 82 -16.14 7.84 -1.19
CA ALA A 82 -16.09 6.87 -0.10
C ALA A 82 -15.70 7.53 1.23
N GLY A 83 -14.73 8.45 1.19
CA GLY A 83 -14.34 9.22 2.37
C GLY A 83 -15.46 10.13 2.87
N THR A 84 -16.17 10.78 1.96
CA THR A 84 -17.31 11.64 2.31
C THR A 84 -18.44 10.83 2.96
N VAL A 85 -18.74 9.64 2.43
CA VAL A 85 -19.72 8.74 3.02
C VAL A 85 -19.31 8.32 4.43
N ALA A 86 -18.02 7.98 4.63
CA ALA A 86 -17.52 7.62 5.96
C ALA A 86 -17.76 8.76 6.96
N VAL A 87 -17.39 9.98 6.61
CA VAL A 87 -17.58 11.16 7.48
C VAL A 87 -19.06 11.42 7.74
N TYR A 88 -19.91 11.27 6.74
CA TYR A 88 -21.36 11.42 6.90
C TYR A 88 -21.92 10.42 7.92
N CYS A 89 -21.31 9.25 8.03
CA CYS A 89 -21.69 8.22 9.00
C CYS A 89 -20.91 8.31 10.32
N ASP A 90 -20.33 9.46 10.64
CA ASP A 90 -19.53 9.70 11.84
C ASP A 90 -18.29 8.79 11.94
N LYS A 91 -17.68 8.47 10.78
CA LYS A 91 -16.48 7.64 10.71
C LYS A 91 -15.31 8.44 10.16
N ASP A 92 -14.13 7.84 10.16
CA ASP A 92 -12.90 8.47 9.70
C ASP A 92 -12.82 8.48 8.17
N TYR A 93 -12.44 9.60 7.59
CA TYR A 93 -12.34 9.79 6.14
C TYR A 93 -11.38 8.79 5.50
N HIS A 94 -10.24 8.53 6.15
CA HIS A 94 -9.20 7.62 5.66
C HIS A 94 -9.42 6.20 6.18
N ASP A 95 -9.44 6.00 7.49
CA ASP A 95 -9.43 4.67 8.09
C ASP A 95 -10.70 3.86 7.77
N ASP A 96 -11.84 4.54 7.64
CA ASP A 96 -13.12 3.91 7.34
C ASP A 96 -13.52 4.03 5.87
N ASN A 97 -12.60 4.50 5.02
CA ASN A 97 -12.79 4.57 3.58
C ASN A 97 -12.70 3.16 3.01
N LYS A 98 -13.69 2.76 2.22
CA LYS A 98 -13.73 1.40 1.67
C LYS A 98 -12.52 1.04 0.81
N TRP A 99 -11.89 2.02 0.15
CA TRP A 99 -10.70 1.77 -0.67
C TRP A 99 -9.49 1.48 0.20
N GLU A 100 -9.39 2.10 1.38
CA GLU A 100 -8.35 1.79 2.35
C GLU A 100 -8.57 0.42 2.98
N ILE A 101 -9.81 0.11 3.35
CA ILE A 101 -10.16 -1.19 3.91
C ILE A 101 -9.85 -2.32 2.92
N ARG A 102 -10.20 -2.13 1.65
CA ARG A 102 -9.88 -3.09 0.59
C ARG A 102 -8.39 -3.26 0.38
N ALA A 103 -7.64 -2.15 0.39
CA ALA A 103 -6.19 -2.19 0.22
C ALA A 103 -5.53 -2.97 1.36
N GLU A 104 -5.97 -2.76 2.59
CA GLU A 104 -5.43 -3.46 3.76
C GLU A 104 -5.73 -4.96 3.70
N LYS A 105 -6.95 -5.33 3.37
CA LYS A 105 -7.35 -6.74 3.23
C LYS A 105 -6.54 -7.43 2.12
N TRP A 106 -6.40 -6.77 0.98
CA TRP A 106 -5.64 -7.32 -0.14
C TRP A 106 -4.17 -7.49 0.23
N ALA A 107 -3.59 -6.51 0.93
CA ALA A 107 -2.19 -6.57 1.35
C ALA A 107 -1.93 -7.75 2.28
N HIS A 108 -2.80 -7.99 3.26
CA HIS A 108 -2.68 -9.14 4.16
C HIS A 108 -2.83 -10.46 3.42
N LYS A 109 -3.78 -10.54 2.50
CA LYS A 109 -4.02 -11.73 1.69
C LYS A 109 -2.80 -12.06 0.81
N GLU A 110 -2.24 -11.04 0.14
CA GLU A 110 -1.06 -11.23 -0.71
C GLU A 110 0.16 -11.60 0.13
N TYR A 111 0.35 -10.97 1.28
CA TYR A 111 1.45 -11.31 2.16
C TYR A 111 1.37 -12.77 2.60
N ASN A 112 0.22 -13.20 3.12
CA ASN A 112 0.04 -14.54 3.62
C ASN A 112 0.09 -15.59 2.51
N GLY A 113 -0.38 -15.26 1.33
CA GLY A 113 -0.45 -16.19 0.20
C GLY A 113 0.82 -16.29 -0.63
N TYR A 114 1.67 -15.27 -0.63
CA TYR A 114 2.83 -15.22 -1.52
C TYR A 114 4.13 -14.83 -0.83
N TRP A 115 4.12 -13.79 0.01
CA TRP A 115 5.36 -13.21 0.55
C TRP A 115 5.79 -13.79 1.89
N SER A 116 4.90 -14.46 2.62
CA SER A 116 5.19 -15.04 3.91
C SER A 116 6.15 -16.23 3.78
N GLU A 117 7.18 -16.30 4.64
CA GLU A 117 8.10 -17.42 4.71
C GLU A 117 7.39 -18.72 5.09
N ASP A 118 6.38 -18.65 5.95
CA ASP A 118 5.60 -19.81 6.39
C ASP A 118 4.96 -20.54 5.22
N ARG A 119 4.55 -19.81 4.19
CA ARG A 119 3.97 -20.41 2.99
C ARG A 119 4.98 -21.28 2.25
N GLU A 120 6.23 -20.85 2.14
CA GLU A 120 7.29 -21.63 1.48
C GLU A 120 7.60 -22.90 2.23
N GLU A 121 7.72 -22.82 3.56
CA GLU A 121 7.95 -23.98 4.43
C GLU A 121 6.81 -25.00 4.28
N THR A 122 5.57 -24.54 4.34
CA THR A 122 4.40 -25.41 4.15
C THR A 122 4.39 -26.05 2.78
N LYS A 123 4.76 -25.32 1.75
CA LYS A 123 4.80 -25.80 0.38
C LYS A 123 5.94 -26.81 0.17
N GLY A 124 7.03 -26.65 0.88
CA GLY A 124 8.18 -27.55 0.81
C GLY A 124 7.99 -28.86 1.54
N ALA A 125 7.00 -28.92 2.39
CA ALA A 125 6.65 -30.13 3.09
C ALA A 125 5.81 -31.04 2.23
#